data_b8ae1fcf280f0b636293fb00ad62f97d
#
_entry.id   b8ae1fcf280f0b636293fb00ad62f97d
#
_cell.length_a   1.000
_cell.length_b   1.000
_cell.length_c   1.000
_cell.angle_alpha   90.00
_cell.angle_beta   90.00
_cell.angle_gamma   90.00
#
_symmetry.space_group_name_H-M   'P 1'
#
loop_
_entity.id
_entity.type
_entity.pdbx_description
1 polymer ?
#
loop_
_entity_poly.entity_id
_entity_poly.type
_entity_poly.pdbx_seq_one_letter_code
_entity_poly.pdbx_strand_id
1 'polypeptide(L)'
;MICGMTYFQICLYFLIYSFGGWVVEVIFHAVALGKVINRGFLNGPVCPVYGFGVLSVFALLNTIQGSGRQMSDGMIFVFGIVLATAVELVAGWLLDVCFHARWWDYSDKPFNFHGYICLEFSLIWGLAIVMVVKIFQKYVEAHALHTPATWEWIVIAALYAVYLTDFIVTVAVIQGLNKKLTRLDKVRSDLRIVSDKLSDTLATTTIGTAQKVGEGKVQATLAAAELRDATAAQREKSIEMLRIKRAELQAQFEELSSSITNHTVVGQGRIIKAFPKMQHRDYSELIQELKKRLK
;
A
#
# COMPACT_ATOMS: atom_id res chain seq x y z
N MET A 1 22.44 -7.20 28.32
CA MET A 1 22.38 -5.79 27.89
C MET A 1 22.88 -5.66 26.44
N ILE A 2 22.20 -4.90 25.61
CA ILE A 2 22.60 -4.61 24.23
C ILE A 2 22.68 -3.08 24.11
N CYS A 3 23.82 -2.56 23.68
CA CYS A 3 24.04 -1.11 23.54
C CYS A 3 23.60 -0.29 24.77
N GLY A 4 23.97 -0.74 25.97
CA GLY A 4 23.64 -0.08 27.24
C GLY A 4 22.18 -0.21 27.71
N MET A 5 21.30 -0.92 26.97
CA MET A 5 19.91 -1.16 27.34
C MET A 5 19.69 -2.61 27.79
N THR A 6 18.78 -2.81 28.74
CA THR A 6 18.30 -4.14 29.11
C THR A 6 17.32 -4.66 28.05
N TYR A 7 17.11 -5.98 27.98
CA TYR A 7 16.11 -6.55 27.07
C TYR A 7 14.70 -6.02 27.33
N PHE A 8 14.37 -5.79 28.60
CA PHE A 8 13.09 -5.20 29.00
C PHE A 8 12.92 -3.80 28.41
N GLN A 9 13.93 -2.94 28.55
CA GLN A 9 13.91 -1.58 27.99
C GLN A 9 13.78 -1.59 26.47
N ILE A 10 14.50 -2.45 25.78
CA ILE A 10 14.39 -2.56 24.31
C ILE A 10 12.95 -2.91 23.90
N CYS A 11 12.37 -3.93 24.54
CA CYS A 11 11.01 -4.36 24.25
C CYS A 11 9.99 -3.27 24.59
N LEU A 12 10.11 -2.67 25.76
CA LEU A 12 9.21 -1.62 26.24
C LEU A 12 9.28 -0.36 25.34
N TYR A 13 10.48 0.14 25.06
CA TYR A 13 10.68 1.32 24.22
C TYR A 13 10.17 1.11 22.81
N PHE A 14 10.42 -0.07 22.22
CA PHE A 14 9.87 -0.38 20.90
C PHE A 14 8.35 -0.24 20.86
N LEU A 15 7.64 -0.81 21.85
CA LEU A 15 6.18 -0.73 21.92
C LEU A 15 5.70 0.71 22.13
N ILE A 16 6.29 1.42 23.10
CA ILE A 16 5.91 2.81 23.42
C ILE A 16 6.10 3.72 22.21
N TYR A 17 7.26 3.67 21.55
CA TYR A 17 7.55 4.56 20.44
C TYR A 17 6.86 4.15 19.13
N SER A 18 6.57 2.86 18.94
CA SER A 18 5.71 2.41 17.85
C SER A 18 4.26 2.89 18.02
N PHE A 19 3.74 2.88 19.25
CA PHE A 19 2.42 3.44 19.56
C PHE A 19 2.42 4.97 19.45
N GLY A 20 3.42 5.64 20.02
CA GLY A 20 3.56 7.10 19.95
C GLY A 20 3.66 7.60 18.51
N GLY A 21 4.44 6.92 17.67
CA GLY A 21 4.53 7.20 16.24
C GLY A 21 3.19 7.06 15.52
N TRP A 22 2.42 6.02 15.83
CA TRP A 22 1.06 5.87 15.30
C TRP A 22 0.14 7.03 15.71
N VAL A 23 0.20 7.47 16.97
CA VAL A 23 -0.58 8.63 17.46
C VAL A 23 -0.22 9.89 16.67
N VAL A 24 1.07 10.15 16.47
CA VAL A 24 1.56 11.31 15.69
C VAL A 24 1.04 11.24 14.25
N GLU A 25 1.12 10.08 13.59
CA GLU A 25 0.60 9.88 12.23
C GLU A 25 -0.91 10.16 12.13
N VAL A 26 -1.68 9.65 13.07
CA VAL A 26 -3.14 9.85 13.07
C VAL A 26 -3.49 11.32 13.29
N ILE A 27 -2.81 11.99 14.24
CA ILE A 27 -3.03 13.43 14.52
C ILE A 27 -2.63 14.26 13.29
N PHE A 28 -1.45 14.04 12.74
CA PHE A 28 -0.97 14.77 11.56
C PHE A 28 -1.98 14.69 10.40
N HIS A 29 -2.52 13.51 10.14
CA HIS A 29 -3.49 13.33 9.06
C HIS A 29 -4.88 13.84 9.40
N ALA A 30 -5.28 13.77 10.67
CA ALA A 30 -6.53 14.36 11.09
C ALA A 30 -6.53 15.89 10.88
N VAL A 31 -5.40 16.55 11.17
CA VAL A 31 -5.22 17.99 10.93
C VAL A 31 -5.11 18.30 9.44
N ALA A 32 -4.31 17.52 8.68
CA ALA A 32 -4.06 17.79 7.27
C ALA A 32 -5.24 17.45 6.33
N LEU A 33 -6.00 16.40 6.64
CA LEU A 33 -7.07 15.88 5.78
C LEU A 33 -8.48 16.01 6.38
N GLY A 34 -8.61 16.48 7.61
CA GLY A 34 -9.89 16.60 8.31
C GLY A 34 -10.57 15.25 8.63
N LYS A 35 -9.82 14.13 8.57
CA LYS A 35 -10.35 12.78 8.76
C LYS A 35 -9.42 11.95 9.63
N VAL A 36 -9.97 11.29 10.65
CA VAL A 36 -9.23 10.32 11.46
C VAL A 36 -9.14 9.00 10.68
N ILE A 37 -7.92 8.64 10.27
CA ILE A 37 -7.64 7.41 9.51
C ILE A 37 -6.50 6.67 10.21
N ASN A 38 -6.64 5.37 10.41
CA ASN A 38 -5.52 4.55 10.85
C ASN A 38 -4.47 4.45 9.74
N ARG A 39 -3.33 5.15 9.93
CA ARG A 39 -2.21 5.24 8.99
C ARG A 39 -1.12 4.22 9.25
N GLY A 40 -1.28 3.37 10.27
CA GLY A 40 -0.34 2.28 10.53
C GLY A 40 -0.31 1.27 9.39
N PHE A 41 0.88 0.75 9.10
CA PHE A 41 1.03 -0.45 8.25
C PHE A 41 0.19 -1.59 8.82
N LEU A 42 0.22 -1.78 10.13
CA LEU A 42 -0.55 -2.76 10.87
C LEU A 42 -2.01 -2.31 11.07
N ASN A 43 -2.90 -3.26 11.40
CA ASN A 43 -4.29 -2.93 11.71
C ASN A 43 -4.42 -2.27 13.08
N GLY A 44 -3.60 -2.66 14.04
CA GLY A 44 -3.53 -2.07 15.37
C GLY A 44 -2.86 -0.70 15.41
N PRO A 45 -2.90 -0.04 16.58
CA PRO A 45 -2.41 1.32 16.78
C PRO A 45 -0.88 1.36 16.95
N VAL A 46 -0.13 0.85 15.99
CA VAL A 46 1.33 0.79 16.04
C VAL A 46 1.98 1.03 14.68
N CYS A 47 3.08 1.80 14.69
CA CYS A 47 3.93 2.07 13.54
C CYS A 47 5.36 1.63 13.83
N PRO A 48 5.78 0.41 13.42
CA PRO A 48 7.09 -0.18 13.75
C PRO A 48 8.28 0.70 13.39
N VAL A 49 8.19 1.41 12.28
CA VAL A 49 9.29 2.26 11.78
C VAL A 49 9.75 3.30 12.81
N TYR A 50 8.82 3.84 13.60
CA TYR A 50 9.13 4.77 14.68
C TYR A 50 9.86 4.10 15.84
N GLY A 51 9.41 2.90 16.24
CA GLY A 51 10.09 2.10 17.26
C GLY A 51 11.54 1.77 16.87
N PHE A 52 11.76 1.31 15.64
CA PHE A 52 13.11 1.05 15.13
C PHE A 52 13.95 2.33 15.03
N GLY A 53 13.37 3.44 14.55
CA GLY A 53 14.06 4.72 14.44
C GLY A 53 14.57 5.22 15.79
N VAL A 54 13.71 5.24 16.81
CA VAL A 54 14.08 5.69 18.16
C VAL A 54 15.08 4.75 18.82
N LEU A 55 14.87 3.42 18.73
CA LEU A 55 15.80 2.45 19.28
C LEU A 55 17.20 2.54 18.65
N SER A 56 17.31 2.79 17.34
CA SER A 56 18.61 2.95 16.68
C SER A 56 19.36 4.16 17.22
N VAL A 57 18.65 5.26 17.49
CA VAL A 57 19.24 6.46 18.12
C VAL A 57 19.66 6.16 19.56
N PHE A 58 18.83 5.53 20.37
CA PHE A 58 19.20 5.19 21.76
C PHE A 58 20.38 4.22 21.82
N ALA A 59 20.45 3.24 20.93
CA ALA A 59 21.62 2.36 20.84
C ALA A 59 22.92 3.14 20.60
N LEU A 60 22.89 4.13 19.68
CA LEU A 60 24.05 4.99 19.42
C LEU A 60 24.35 5.90 20.61
N LEU A 61 23.33 6.57 21.16
CA LEU A 61 23.52 7.49 22.31
C LEU A 61 24.13 6.80 23.50
N ASN A 62 23.59 5.63 23.89
CA ASN A 62 24.10 4.87 25.02
C ASN A 62 25.52 4.35 24.79
N THR A 63 25.85 3.98 23.56
CA THR A 63 27.22 3.55 23.21
C THR A 63 28.22 4.71 23.35
N ILE A 64 27.84 5.91 22.91
CA ILE A 64 28.71 7.10 23.03
C ILE A 64 28.82 7.57 24.47
N GLN A 65 27.70 7.60 25.22
CA GLN A 65 27.71 7.98 26.63
C GLN A 65 28.52 6.99 27.48
N GLY A 66 28.45 5.69 27.18
CA GLY A 66 29.26 4.64 27.81
C GLY A 66 30.78 4.85 27.62
N SER A 67 31.19 5.60 26.58
CA SER A 67 32.57 6.03 26.38
C SER A 67 32.95 7.36 27.10
N GLY A 68 32.08 7.87 27.98
CA GLY A 68 32.33 9.08 28.77
C GLY A 68 32.09 10.40 28.01
N ARG A 69 31.55 10.36 26.81
CA ARG A 69 31.24 11.55 26.02
C ARG A 69 29.78 11.95 26.19
N GLN A 70 29.56 13.26 26.48
CA GLN A 70 28.21 13.83 26.42
C GLN A 70 27.93 14.37 25.02
N MET A 71 26.73 14.14 24.52
CA MET A 71 26.31 14.65 23.21
C MET A 71 25.58 15.97 23.35
N SER A 72 25.95 16.95 22.51
CA SER A 72 25.20 18.19 22.36
C SER A 72 23.88 17.95 21.62
N ASP A 73 22.91 18.85 21.79
CA ASP A 73 21.62 18.79 21.12
C ASP A 73 21.76 18.81 19.58
N GLY A 74 22.75 19.56 19.08
CA GLY A 74 23.09 19.56 17.65
C GLY A 74 23.58 18.20 17.16
N MET A 75 24.35 17.46 17.95
CA MET A 75 24.78 16.11 17.59
C MET A 75 23.61 15.14 17.60
N ILE A 76 22.71 15.23 18.61
CA ILE A 76 21.49 14.41 18.66
C ILE A 76 20.63 14.68 17.42
N PHE A 77 20.48 15.93 17.02
CA PHE A 77 19.76 16.32 15.81
C PHE A 77 20.36 15.69 14.56
N VAL A 78 21.67 15.82 14.34
CA VAL A 78 22.35 15.27 13.15
C VAL A 78 22.26 13.74 13.11
N PHE A 79 22.53 13.06 14.22
CA PHE A 79 22.39 11.61 14.28
C PHE A 79 20.92 11.16 14.15
N GLY A 80 19.99 11.95 14.68
CA GLY A 80 18.56 11.74 14.49
C GLY A 80 18.16 11.78 13.01
N ILE A 81 18.63 12.78 12.27
CA ILE A 81 18.45 12.85 10.81
C ILE A 81 18.98 11.58 10.15
N VAL A 82 20.24 11.25 10.38
CA VAL A 82 20.90 10.14 9.66
C VAL A 82 20.25 8.81 9.96
N LEU A 83 20.02 8.49 11.23
CA LEU A 83 19.50 7.18 11.64
C LEU A 83 18.02 7.03 11.31
N ALA A 84 17.18 8.03 11.60
CA ALA A 84 15.77 7.93 11.29
C ALA A 84 15.52 7.86 9.77
N THR A 85 16.27 8.66 8.99
CA THR A 85 16.21 8.60 7.51
C THR A 85 16.70 7.26 6.97
N ALA A 86 17.75 6.68 7.56
CA ALA A 86 18.22 5.35 7.16
C ALA A 86 17.17 4.27 7.44
N VAL A 87 16.51 4.31 8.60
CA VAL A 87 15.41 3.39 8.95
C VAL A 87 14.22 3.57 8.01
N GLU A 88 13.84 4.82 7.70
CA GLU A 88 12.76 5.12 6.74
C GLU A 88 13.08 4.58 5.33
N LEU A 89 14.31 4.79 4.86
CA LEU A 89 14.79 4.27 3.57
C LEU A 89 14.72 2.75 3.51
N VAL A 90 15.24 2.07 4.54
CA VAL A 90 15.23 0.60 4.62
C VAL A 90 13.79 0.07 4.69
N ALA A 91 12.93 0.70 5.48
CA ALA A 91 11.52 0.32 5.58
C ALA A 91 10.79 0.49 4.23
N GLY A 92 10.95 1.63 3.57
CA GLY A 92 10.35 1.89 2.26
C GLY A 92 10.83 0.93 1.19
N TRP A 93 12.14 0.66 1.14
CA TRP A 93 12.73 -0.30 0.22
C TRP A 93 12.26 -1.74 0.49
N LEU A 94 12.24 -2.18 1.77
CA LEU A 94 11.75 -3.51 2.15
C LEU A 94 10.29 -3.71 1.73
N LEU A 95 9.43 -2.73 1.98
CA LEU A 95 8.02 -2.81 1.60
C LEU A 95 7.85 -2.89 0.08
N ASP A 96 8.63 -2.11 -0.68
CA ASP A 96 8.60 -2.16 -2.15
C ASP A 96 9.10 -3.52 -2.69
N VAL A 97 10.17 -4.08 -2.13
CA VAL A 97 10.71 -5.39 -2.54
C VAL A 97 9.77 -6.53 -2.17
N CYS A 98 9.22 -6.52 -0.94
CA CYS A 98 8.40 -7.63 -0.44
C CYS A 98 6.96 -7.62 -1.01
N PHE A 99 6.40 -6.46 -1.25
CA PHE A 99 5.00 -6.31 -1.61
C PHE A 99 4.74 -5.68 -2.97
N HIS A 100 5.80 -5.30 -3.72
CA HIS A 100 5.72 -4.59 -5.01
C HIS A 100 4.90 -3.30 -4.93
N ALA A 101 4.88 -2.69 -3.76
CA ALA A 101 4.08 -1.50 -3.49
C ALA A 101 4.82 -0.50 -2.61
N ARG A 102 4.74 0.78 -2.95
CA ARG A 102 5.23 1.90 -2.15
C ARG A 102 4.09 2.46 -1.33
N TRP A 103 4.24 2.50 -0.01
CA TRP A 103 3.22 3.05 0.89
C TRP A 103 3.18 4.57 0.88
N TRP A 104 4.33 5.20 0.64
CA TRP A 104 4.48 6.64 0.44
C TRP A 104 5.39 6.89 -0.75
N ASP A 105 5.30 8.08 -1.30
CA ASP A 105 6.13 8.51 -2.42
C ASP A 105 6.43 10.01 -2.28
N TYR A 106 7.73 10.32 -2.19
CA TYR A 106 8.26 11.68 -2.11
C TYR A 106 8.91 12.14 -3.42
N SER A 107 8.60 11.50 -4.55
CA SER A 107 9.18 11.86 -5.84
C SER A 107 8.85 13.29 -6.27
N ASP A 108 7.77 13.86 -5.73
CA ASP A 108 7.35 15.25 -5.92
C ASP A 108 8.10 16.26 -5.04
N LYS A 109 8.93 15.78 -4.08
CA LYS A 109 9.68 16.63 -3.15
C LYS A 109 11.11 16.89 -3.61
N PRO A 110 11.66 18.11 -3.38
CA PRO A 110 13.06 18.39 -3.66
C PRO A 110 13.99 17.55 -2.78
N PHE A 111 15.17 17.24 -3.30
CA PHE A 111 16.18 16.44 -2.61
C PHE A 111 15.66 15.11 -2.08
N ASN A 112 14.78 14.45 -2.88
CA ASN A 112 14.37 13.08 -2.58
C ASN A 112 15.39 12.06 -3.12
N PHE A 113 15.40 10.88 -2.51
CA PHE A 113 16.17 9.75 -2.98
C PHE A 113 15.23 8.63 -3.37
N HIS A 114 15.05 8.42 -4.67
CA HIS A 114 14.15 7.44 -5.27
C HIS A 114 12.70 7.47 -4.73
N GLY A 115 12.24 8.62 -4.21
CA GLY A 115 10.91 8.76 -3.61
C GLY A 115 10.73 8.11 -2.24
N TYR A 116 11.73 7.41 -1.70
CA TYR A 116 11.64 6.75 -0.39
C TYR A 116 11.84 7.73 0.77
N ILE A 117 12.76 8.68 0.61
CA ILE A 117 13.12 9.70 1.61
C ILE A 117 13.25 11.06 0.94
N CYS A 118 13.14 12.16 1.70
CA CYS A 118 13.44 13.50 1.23
C CYS A 118 13.97 14.38 2.36
N LEU A 119 14.71 15.42 2.00
CA LEU A 119 15.39 16.32 2.96
C LEU A 119 14.40 16.95 3.95
N GLU A 120 13.23 17.39 3.48
CA GLU A 120 12.21 18.02 4.33
C GLU A 120 11.81 17.12 5.50
N PHE A 121 11.44 15.87 5.23
CA PHE A 121 11.07 14.93 6.28
C PHE A 121 12.26 14.45 7.10
N SER A 122 13.46 14.32 6.51
CA SER A 122 14.67 14.01 7.27
C SER A 122 14.97 15.05 8.36
N LEU A 123 14.78 16.34 8.06
CA LEU A 123 14.95 17.42 9.04
C LEU A 123 13.87 17.35 10.14
N ILE A 124 12.63 17.05 9.77
CA ILE A 124 11.52 16.86 10.73
C ILE A 124 11.83 15.69 11.66
N TRP A 125 12.33 14.56 11.14
CA TRP A 125 12.77 13.42 11.94
C TRP A 125 13.88 13.77 12.92
N GLY A 126 14.89 14.55 12.49
CA GLY A 126 15.93 15.03 13.39
C GLY A 126 15.36 15.82 14.56
N LEU A 127 14.43 16.76 14.30
CA LEU A 127 13.77 17.54 15.35
C LEU A 127 12.91 16.65 16.27
N ALA A 128 12.15 15.73 15.70
CA ALA A 128 11.35 14.78 16.47
C ALA A 128 12.22 13.93 17.42
N ILE A 129 13.37 13.46 16.96
CA ILE A 129 14.33 12.72 17.79
C ILE A 129 14.85 13.57 18.95
N VAL A 130 15.20 14.84 18.73
CA VAL A 130 15.60 15.74 19.83
C VAL A 130 14.49 15.87 20.86
N MET A 131 13.24 16.04 20.42
CA MET A 131 12.08 16.08 21.33
C MET A 131 11.89 14.77 22.09
N VAL A 132 12.02 13.65 21.42
CA VAL A 132 11.93 12.32 22.05
C VAL A 132 13.00 12.18 23.13
N VAL A 133 14.26 12.41 22.79
CA VAL A 133 15.41 12.23 23.72
C VAL A 133 15.33 13.18 24.91
N LYS A 134 14.99 14.45 24.68
CA LYS A 134 15.05 15.50 25.73
C LYS A 134 13.81 15.59 26.58
N ILE A 135 12.66 15.22 26.06
CA ILE A 135 11.39 15.40 26.74
C ILE A 135 10.78 14.02 27.05
N PHE A 136 10.36 13.27 26.04
CA PHE A 136 9.58 12.07 26.24
C PHE A 136 10.35 10.95 26.95
N GLN A 137 11.63 10.75 26.60
CA GLN A 137 12.45 9.66 27.17
C GLN A 137 12.61 9.82 28.68
N LYS A 138 12.72 11.04 29.21
CA LYS A 138 12.82 11.28 30.65
C LYS A 138 11.63 10.72 31.43
N TYR A 139 10.42 10.86 30.87
CA TYR A 139 9.20 10.31 31.50
C TYR A 139 9.17 8.78 31.38
N VAL A 140 9.54 8.25 30.22
CA VAL A 140 9.57 6.81 29.99
C VAL A 140 10.61 6.14 30.89
N GLU A 141 11.81 6.71 31.02
CA GLU A 141 12.89 6.20 31.88
C GLU A 141 12.51 6.21 33.36
N ALA A 142 11.82 7.24 33.84
CA ALA A 142 11.36 7.29 35.22
C ALA A 142 10.50 6.08 35.60
N HIS A 143 9.83 5.45 34.64
CA HIS A 143 9.00 4.26 34.81
C HIS A 143 9.68 2.96 34.37
N ALA A 144 10.75 3.02 33.59
CA ALA A 144 11.41 1.86 33.00
C ALA A 144 12.77 1.49 33.65
N LEU A 145 13.28 2.33 34.55
CA LEU A 145 14.60 2.15 35.20
C LEU A 145 14.55 1.25 36.46
N HIS A 146 13.51 0.48 36.66
CA HIS A 146 13.42 -0.49 37.76
C HIS A 146 13.69 -1.93 37.27
N THR A 147 13.94 -2.84 38.20
CA THR A 147 13.99 -4.26 37.88
C THR A 147 12.57 -4.73 37.57
N PRO A 148 12.29 -5.22 36.34
CA PRO A 148 10.93 -5.57 35.95
C PRO A 148 10.40 -6.75 36.77
N ALA A 149 9.17 -6.61 37.26
CA ALA A 149 8.46 -7.70 37.91
C ALA A 149 7.99 -8.74 36.86
N THR A 150 7.75 -9.96 37.32
CA THR A 150 7.31 -11.05 36.42
C THR A 150 6.04 -10.68 35.62
N TRP A 151 5.08 -9.98 36.24
CA TRP A 151 3.86 -9.58 35.57
C TRP A 151 4.10 -8.61 34.41
N GLU A 152 5.13 -7.74 34.48
CA GLU A 152 5.47 -6.80 33.41
C GLU A 152 5.98 -7.55 32.17
N TRP A 153 6.77 -8.60 32.36
CA TRP A 153 7.17 -9.49 31.28
C TRP A 153 5.98 -10.23 30.65
N ILE A 154 4.99 -10.64 31.47
CA ILE A 154 3.77 -11.27 30.95
C ILE A 154 2.99 -10.28 30.08
N VAL A 155 2.85 -9.02 30.54
CA VAL A 155 2.17 -7.98 29.75
C VAL A 155 2.89 -7.70 28.43
N ILE A 156 4.21 -7.54 28.48
CA ILE A 156 5.02 -7.33 27.27
C ILE A 156 4.88 -8.51 26.30
N ALA A 157 4.97 -9.73 26.80
CA ALA A 157 4.83 -10.95 25.97
C ALA A 157 3.44 -11.02 25.32
N ALA A 158 2.37 -10.67 26.07
CA ALA A 158 1.02 -10.63 25.55
C ALA A 158 0.87 -9.55 24.45
N LEU A 159 1.43 -8.34 24.66
CA LEU A 159 1.42 -7.28 23.66
C LEU A 159 2.18 -7.67 22.40
N TYR A 160 3.35 -8.31 22.53
CA TYR A 160 4.08 -8.82 21.36
C TYR A 160 3.36 -9.95 20.64
N ALA A 161 2.63 -10.82 21.36
CA ALA A 161 1.80 -11.85 20.73
C ALA A 161 0.69 -11.23 19.87
N VAL A 162 0.00 -10.18 20.39
CA VAL A 162 -1.00 -9.41 19.62
C VAL A 162 -0.34 -8.72 18.42
N TYR A 163 0.80 -8.08 18.65
CA TYR A 163 1.56 -7.39 17.60
C TYR A 163 1.98 -8.34 16.47
N LEU A 164 2.52 -9.52 16.82
CA LEU A 164 2.94 -10.52 15.84
C LEU A 164 1.75 -11.09 15.06
N THR A 165 0.63 -11.34 15.75
CA THR A 165 -0.60 -11.79 15.11
C THR A 165 -1.09 -10.76 14.10
N ASP A 166 -1.14 -9.48 14.48
CA ASP A 166 -1.54 -8.40 13.58
C ASP A 166 -0.58 -8.27 12.38
N PHE A 167 0.72 -8.41 12.61
CA PHE A 167 1.72 -8.41 11.54
C PHE A 167 1.45 -9.53 10.52
N ILE A 168 1.25 -10.77 11.00
CA ILE A 168 0.96 -11.93 10.13
C ILE A 168 -0.34 -11.71 9.34
N VAL A 169 -1.40 -11.24 10.01
CA VAL A 169 -2.67 -10.94 9.35
C VAL A 169 -2.51 -9.85 8.30
N THR A 170 -1.79 -8.77 8.63
CA THR A 170 -1.55 -7.67 7.69
C THR A 170 -0.78 -8.13 6.46
N VAL A 171 0.29 -8.91 6.64
CA VAL A 171 1.06 -9.49 5.53
C VAL A 171 0.17 -10.37 4.65
N ALA A 172 -0.66 -11.23 5.26
CA ALA A 172 -1.59 -12.09 4.51
C ALA A 172 -2.62 -11.27 3.70
N VAL A 173 -3.14 -10.17 4.28
CA VAL A 173 -4.07 -9.24 3.60
C VAL A 173 -3.41 -8.59 2.39
N ILE A 174 -2.15 -8.14 2.51
CA ILE A 174 -1.42 -7.50 1.41
C ILE A 174 -1.10 -8.51 0.31
N GLN A 175 -0.66 -9.71 0.66
CA GLN A 175 -0.45 -10.78 -0.32
C GLN A 175 -1.75 -11.14 -1.04
N GLY A 176 -2.87 -11.17 -0.30
CA GLY A 176 -4.20 -11.36 -0.87
C GLY A 176 -4.60 -10.24 -1.83
N LEU A 177 -4.24 -8.98 -1.53
CA LEU A 177 -4.43 -7.84 -2.41
C LEU A 177 -3.67 -8.03 -3.72
N ASN A 178 -2.38 -8.37 -3.67
CA ASN A 178 -1.56 -8.58 -4.86
C ASN A 178 -2.14 -9.68 -5.77
N LYS A 179 -2.60 -10.80 -5.18
CA LYS A 179 -3.26 -11.87 -5.94
C LYS A 179 -4.56 -11.40 -6.62
N LYS A 180 -5.35 -10.58 -5.94
CA LYS A 180 -6.58 -10.03 -6.51
C LYS A 180 -6.29 -8.99 -7.60
N LEU A 181 -5.26 -8.15 -7.43
CA LEU A 181 -4.82 -7.21 -8.47
C LEU A 181 -4.38 -7.93 -9.74
N THR A 182 -3.62 -9.03 -9.62
CA THR A 182 -3.24 -9.86 -10.76
C THR A 182 -4.46 -10.44 -11.50
N ARG A 183 -5.47 -10.87 -10.75
CA ARG A 183 -6.73 -11.37 -11.35
C ARG A 183 -7.52 -10.25 -12.04
N LEU A 184 -7.62 -9.08 -11.39
CA LEU A 184 -8.28 -7.90 -11.97
C LEU A 184 -7.62 -7.45 -13.27
N ASP A 185 -6.30 -7.43 -13.31
CA ASP A 185 -5.54 -7.07 -14.50
C ASP A 185 -5.81 -8.04 -15.65
N LYS A 186 -5.83 -9.34 -15.36
CA LYS A 186 -6.19 -10.36 -16.34
C LYS A 186 -7.61 -10.17 -16.87
N VAL A 187 -8.60 -9.98 -16.00
CA VAL A 187 -10.00 -9.75 -16.41
C VAL A 187 -10.11 -8.47 -17.24
N ARG A 188 -9.38 -7.39 -16.88
CA ARG A 188 -9.32 -6.14 -17.64
C ARG A 188 -8.73 -6.34 -19.05
N SER A 189 -7.67 -7.13 -19.14
CA SER A 189 -7.04 -7.49 -20.42
C SER A 189 -8.00 -8.31 -21.30
N ASP A 190 -8.66 -9.32 -20.72
CA ASP A 190 -9.64 -10.14 -21.43
C ASP A 190 -10.84 -9.31 -21.90
N LEU A 191 -11.31 -8.37 -21.06
CA LEU A 191 -12.37 -7.40 -21.42
C LEU A 191 -11.97 -6.55 -22.64
N ARG A 192 -10.73 -6.09 -22.68
CA ARG A 192 -10.21 -5.30 -23.79
C ARG A 192 -10.20 -6.12 -25.08
N ILE A 193 -9.66 -7.33 -25.04
CA ILE A 193 -9.61 -8.26 -26.18
C ILE A 193 -11.02 -8.56 -26.71
N VAL A 194 -11.99 -8.85 -25.83
CA VAL A 194 -13.37 -9.12 -26.23
C VAL A 194 -14.03 -7.87 -26.81
N SER A 195 -13.77 -6.68 -26.23
CA SER A 195 -14.32 -5.42 -26.74
C SER A 195 -13.75 -5.06 -28.11
N ASP A 196 -12.45 -5.27 -28.34
CA ASP A 196 -11.80 -5.01 -29.61
C ASP A 196 -12.34 -5.96 -30.70
N LYS A 197 -12.46 -7.26 -30.39
CA LYS A 197 -13.09 -8.25 -31.31
C LYS A 197 -14.53 -7.91 -31.62
N LEU A 198 -15.32 -7.46 -30.64
CA LEU A 198 -16.69 -7.04 -30.88
C LEU A 198 -16.76 -5.82 -31.80
N SER A 199 -15.87 -4.83 -31.59
CA SER A 199 -15.78 -3.64 -32.43
C SER A 199 -15.40 -3.97 -33.86
N ASP A 200 -14.41 -4.84 -34.07
CA ASP A 200 -13.97 -5.29 -35.40
C ASP A 200 -15.08 -6.07 -36.13
N THR A 201 -15.78 -6.94 -35.41
CA THR A 201 -16.89 -7.72 -36.00
C THR A 201 -18.05 -6.81 -36.41
N LEU A 202 -18.36 -5.77 -35.62
CA LEU A 202 -19.36 -4.78 -35.91
C LEU A 202 -18.92 -3.88 -37.10
N ALA A 203 -17.66 -3.42 -37.12
CA ALA A 203 -17.13 -2.57 -38.19
C ALA A 203 -17.15 -3.30 -39.55
N THR A 204 -16.71 -4.55 -39.60
CA THR A 204 -16.75 -5.37 -40.83
C THR A 204 -18.19 -5.62 -41.33
N THR A 205 -19.18 -5.66 -40.42
CA THR A 205 -20.58 -5.79 -40.75
C THR A 205 -21.09 -4.50 -41.41
N THR A 206 -20.72 -3.32 -40.89
CA THR A 206 -21.20 -2.01 -41.38
C THR A 206 -20.56 -1.64 -42.72
N ILE A 207 -19.27 -1.90 -42.90
CA ILE A 207 -18.55 -1.62 -44.16
C ILE A 207 -18.97 -2.56 -45.27
N GLY A 208 -19.18 -3.86 -44.97
CA GLY A 208 -19.63 -4.88 -45.93
C GLY A 208 -21.02 -4.63 -46.48
N THR A 209 -21.92 -3.95 -45.74
CA THR A 209 -23.23 -3.50 -46.24
C THR A 209 -23.18 -2.22 -47.07
N ALA A 210 -22.28 -1.31 -46.79
CA ALA A 210 -22.16 -0.03 -47.52
C ALA A 210 -21.53 -0.16 -48.92
N GLN A 211 -20.67 -1.18 -49.14
CA GLN A 211 -19.91 -1.33 -50.39
C GLN A 211 -20.60 -2.14 -51.51
N LYS A 212 -21.82 -2.69 -51.27
CA LYS A 212 -22.50 -3.59 -52.21
C LYS A 212 -23.84 -3.08 -52.74
N VAL A 213 -24.09 -1.79 -52.79
CA VAL A 213 -25.27 -1.19 -53.45
C VAL A 213 -24.95 -0.79 -54.91
N GLY A 214 -23.98 -1.40 -55.57
CA GLY A 214 -23.64 -1.18 -56.96
C GLY A 214 -23.42 -2.49 -57.71
N GLU A 215 -24.23 -2.74 -58.66
CA GLU A 215 -24.11 -3.65 -59.81
C GLU A 215 -24.69 -5.08 -59.71
N GLY A 216 -25.64 -5.27 -60.62
CA GLY A 216 -26.52 -6.40 -60.75
C GLY A 216 -25.98 -7.63 -61.45
N LYS A 217 -26.63 -8.74 -61.20
CA LYS A 217 -27.10 -9.77 -62.16
C LYS A 217 -27.93 -10.80 -61.38
N VAL A 218 -29.13 -11.05 -61.90
CA VAL A 218 -30.25 -11.62 -61.12
C VAL A 218 -30.24 -13.15 -60.88
N GLN A 219 -29.32 -13.93 -61.49
CA GLN A 219 -29.29 -15.39 -61.30
C GLN A 219 -28.21 -15.95 -60.37
N ALA A 220 -27.19 -15.18 -60.04
CA ALA A 220 -26.21 -15.50 -59.01
C ALA A 220 -26.74 -15.11 -57.58
N THR A 221 -27.93 -14.49 -57.55
CA THR A 221 -28.45 -13.84 -56.33
C THR A 221 -29.08 -14.80 -55.32
N LEU A 222 -29.71 -15.93 -55.72
CA LEU A 222 -30.36 -16.81 -54.78
C LEU A 222 -29.38 -17.67 -53.95
N ALA A 223 -28.41 -18.32 -54.60
CA ALA A 223 -27.37 -19.04 -53.88
C ALA A 223 -26.42 -18.13 -53.07
N ALA A 224 -26.15 -16.91 -53.59
CA ALA A 224 -25.44 -15.90 -52.85
C ALA A 224 -26.27 -15.27 -51.72
N ALA A 225 -27.61 -15.25 -51.80
CA ALA A 225 -28.48 -14.80 -50.71
C ALA A 225 -28.53 -15.83 -49.58
N GLU A 226 -28.68 -17.14 -49.86
CA GLU A 226 -28.64 -18.20 -48.85
C GLU A 226 -27.27 -18.29 -48.12
N LEU A 227 -26.15 -18.14 -48.85
CA LEU A 227 -24.82 -18.04 -48.27
C LEU A 227 -24.64 -16.76 -47.45
N ARG A 228 -25.27 -15.65 -47.86
CA ARG A 228 -25.26 -14.39 -47.08
C ARG A 228 -26.07 -14.50 -45.81
N ASP A 229 -27.25 -15.10 -45.85
CA ASP A 229 -28.09 -15.28 -44.67
C ASP A 229 -27.47 -16.26 -43.69
N ALA A 230 -26.84 -17.33 -44.15
CA ALA A 230 -26.08 -18.27 -43.27
C ALA A 230 -24.90 -17.58 -42.65
N THR A 231 -24.14 -16.76 -43.39
CA THR A 231 -23.00 -16.01 -42.83
C THR A 231 -23.44 -14.85 -41.94
N ALA A 232 -24.60 -14.21 -42.21
CA ALA A 232 -25.18 -13.17 -41.36
C ALA A 232 -25.64 -13.79 -39.99
N ALA A 233 -26.35 -14.90 -40.02
CA ALA A 233 -26.79 -15.61 -38.82
C ALA A 233 -25.60 -16.10 -37.97
N GLN A 234 -24.52 -16.55 -38.63
CA GLN A 234 -23.30 -16.96 -37.92
C GLN A 234 -22.55 -15.79 -37.26
N ARG A 235 -22.54 -14.63 -37.95
CA ARG A 235 -21.98 -13.38 -37.38
C ARG A 235 -22.82 -12.87 -36.21
N GLU A 236 -24.14 -12.88 -36.31
CA GLU A 236 -25.05 -12.45 -35.25
C GLU A 236 -24.87 -13.30 -34.00
N LYS A 237 -24.75 -14.63 -34.14
CA LYS A 237 -24.40 -15.54 -33.06
C LYS A 237 -23.05 -15.20 -32.43
N SER A 238 -22.06 -14.87 -33.25
CA SER A 238 -20.73 -14.50 -32.75
C SER A 238 -20.75 -13.18 -31.97
N ILE A 239 -21.49 -12.19 -32.47
CA ILE A 239 -21.69 -10.91 -31.78
C ILE A 239 -22.40 -11.12 -30.43
N GLU A 240 -23.43 -11.94 -30.41
CA GLU A 240 -24.17 -12.23 -29.18
C GLU A 240 -23.28 -12.98 -28.16
N MET A 241 -22.51 -13.97 -28.60
CA MET A 241 -21.54 -14.64 -27.71
C MET A 241 -20.50 -13.67 -27.16
N LEU A 242 -20.00 -12.74 -27.96
CA LEU A 242 -19.02 -11.72 -27.51
C LEU A 242 -19.67 -10.75 -26.51
N ARG A 243 -20.94 -10.36 -26.72
CA ARG A 243 -21.70 -9.53 -25.77
C ARG A 243 -21.90 -10.23 -24.42
N ILE A 244 -22.33 -11.49 -24.44
CA ILE A 244 -22.47 -12.30 -23.22
C ILE A 244 -21.14 -12.42 -22.50
N LYS A 245 -20.06 -12.75 -23.23
CA LYS A 245 -18.71 -12.86 -22.64
C LYS A 245 -18.20 -11.56 -22.04
N ARG A 246 -18.47 -10.42 -22.71
CA ARG A 246 -18.15 -9.10 -22.17
C ARG A 246 -18.92 -8.80 -20.89
N ALA A 247 -20.21 -9.13 -20.83
CA ALA A 247 -21.04 -8.94 -19.64
C ALA A 247 -20.56 -9.79 -18.45
N GLU A 248 -20.19 -11.05 -18.70
CA GLU A 248 -19.58 -11.93 -17.67
C GLU A 248 -18.29 -11.36 -17.11
N LEU A 249 -17.38 -10.93 -17.99
CA LEU A 249 -16.11 -10.34 -17.57
C LEU A 249 -16.31 -9.01 -16.82
N GLN A 250 -17.27 -8.20 -17.22
CA GLN A 250 -17.64 -6.98 -16.48
C GLN A 250 -18.18 -7.31 -15.10
N ALA A 251 -19.04 -8.30 -14.96
CA ALA A 251 -19.53 -8.74 -13.66
C ALA A 251 -18.40 -9.27 -12.75
N GLN A 252 -17.47 -10.06 -13.30
CA GLN A 252 -16.29 -10.53 -12.58
C GLN A 252 -15.38 -9.38 -12.12
N PHE A 253 -15.19 -8.38 -12.98
CA PHE A 253 -14.39 -7.19 -12.63
C PHE A 253 -15.04 -6.41 -11.47
N GLU A 254 -16.35 -6.20 -11.52
CA GLU A 254 -17.10 -5.52 -10.45
C GLU A 254 -17.07 -6.32 -9.15
N GLU A 255 -17.27 -7.62 -9.19
CA GLU A 255 -17.21 -8.50 -8.02
C GLU A 255 -15.84 -8.47 -7.36
N LEU A 256 -14.76 -8.62 -8.14
CA LEU A 256 -13.39 -8.54 -7.63
C LEU A 256 -13.07 -7.16 -7.06
N SER A 257 -13.46 -6.10 -7.74
CA SER A 257 -13.26 -4.72 -7.28
C SER A 257 -14.00 -4.45 -5.97
N SER A 258 -15.27 -4.85 -5.88
CA SER A 258 -16.06 -4.70 -4.66
C SER A 258 -15.50 -5.54 -3.51
N SER A 259 -15.01 -6.75 -3.78
CA SER A 259 -14.35 -7.60 -2.77
C SER A 259 -13.08 -6.97 -2.17
N ILE A 260 -12.44 -6.06 -2.89
CA ILE A 260 -11.28 -5.30 -2.38
C ILE A 260 -11.74 -4.08 -1.59
N THR A 261 -12.74 -3.35 -2.10
CA THR A 261 -13.16 -2.05 -1.55
C THR A 261 -14.09 -2.16 -0.35
N ASN A 262 -14.85 -3.24 -0.20
CA ASN A 262 -15.85 -3.39 0.87
C ASN A 262 -15.25 -3.51 2.29
N HIS A 263 -14.00 -3.95 2.44
CA HIS A 263 -13.35 -4.14 3.73
C HIS A 263 -12.48 -2.92 4.11
N THR A 264 -13.13 -1.88 4.66
CA THR A 264 -12.45 -0.59 4.97
C THR A 264 -11.94 -0.48 6.41
N VAL A 265 -12.36 -1.34 7.33
CA VAL A 265 -11.93 -1.35 8.74
C VAL A 265 -10.73 -2.28 8.93
N VAL A 266 -10.87 -3.54 8.52
CA VAL A 266 -9.79 -4.53 8.50
C VAL A 266 -9.78 -5.18 7.13
N GLY A 267 -8.66 -5.11 6.39
CA GLY A 267 -8.58 -5.73 5.07
C GLY A 267 -7.98 -4.82 3.99
N GLN A 268 -8.21 -5.21 2.74
CA GLN A 268 -7.55 -4.60 1.59
C GLN A 268 -7.98 -3.15 1.34
N GLY A 269 -9.27 -2.87 1.49
CA GLY A 269 -9.82 -1.52 1.35
C GLY A 269 -9.26 -0.54 2.38
N ARG A 270 -9.01 -1.01 3.64
CA ARG A 270 -8.34 -0.20 4.66
C ARG A 270 -6.96 0.25 4.20
N ILE A 271 -6.14 -0.67 3.68
CA ILE A 271 -4.78 -0.38 3.23
C ILE A 271 -4.80 0.68 2.13
N ILE A 272 -5.61 0.50 1.10
CA ILE A 272 -5.71 1.46 -0.01
C ILE A 272 -6.18 2.84 0.49
N LYS A 273 -7.12 2.87 1.43
CA LYS A 273 -7.65 4.11 2.03
C LYS A 273 -6.64 4.78 2.95
N ALA A 274 -5.89 4.01 3.74
CA ALA A 274 -4.88 4.51 4.66
C ALA A 274 -3.71 5.19 3.95
N PHE A 275 -3.38 4.76 2.74
CA PHE A 275 -2.23 5.25 1.99
C PHE A 275 -2.61 5.88 0.65
N PRO A 276 -3.10 7.14 0.63
CA PRO A 276 -3.54 7.81 -0.60
C PRO A 276 -2.46 7.94 -1.67
N LYS A 277 -1.19 8.05 -1.28
CA LYS A 277 -0.03 8.10 -2.18
C LYS A 277 0.55 6.72 -2.51
N MET A 278 -0.05 5.64 -2.02
CA MET A 278 0.40 4.27 -2.33
C MET A 278 0.41 4.05 -3.85
N GLN A 279 1.49 3.51 -4.36
CA GLN A 279 1.65 3.09 -5.75
C GLN A 279 2.04 1.61 -5.78
N HIS A 280 1.46 0.86 -6.70
CA HIS A 280 1.87 -0.52 -6.97
C HIS A 280 2.75 -0.53 -8.22
N ARG A 281 3.87 -1.26 -8.17
CA ARG A 281 4.84 -1.31 -9.26
C ARG A 281 4.19 -1.74 -10.59
N ASP A 282 3.39 -2.80 -10.54
CA ASP A 282 2.83 -3.43 -11.74
C ASP A 282 1.38 -3.01 -12.02
N TYR A 283 0.63 -2.54 -10.98
CA TYR A 283 -0.82 -2.29 -11.08
C TYR A 283 -1.21 -0.88 -10.62
N SER A 284 -0.41 0.12 -10.98
CA SER A 284 -0.63 1.51 -10.53
C SER A 284 -1.98 2.08 -10.97
N GLU A 285 -2.40 1.82 -12.22
CA GLU A 285 -3.69 2.27 -12.75
C GLU A 285 -4.88 1.63 -12.02
N LEU A 286 -4.81 0.31 -11.75
CA LEU A 286 -5.86 -0.40 -11.01
C LEU A 286 -5.98 0.13 -9.56
N ILE A 287 -4.87 0.40 -8.90
CA ILE A 287 -4.87 1.01 -7.56
C ILE A 287 -5.52 2.40 -7.61
N GLN A 288 -5.25 3.22 -8.64
CA GLN A 288 -5.89 4.53 -8.78
C GLN A 288 -7.40 4.42 -9.04
N GLU A 289 -7.84 3.43 -9.82
CA GLU A 289 -9.25 3.15 -10.06
C GLU A 289 -9.96 2.71 -8.77
N LEU A 290 -9.36 1.78 -8.00
CA LEU A 290 -9.87 1.34 -6.71
C LEU A 290 -9.94 2.48 -5.68
N LYS A 291 -8.96 3.39 -5.67
CA LYS A 291 -8.99 4.59 -4.82
C LYS A 291 -10.16 5.52 -5.15
N LYS A 292 -10.53 5.66 -6.41
CA LYS A 292 -11.71 6.46 -6.81
C LYS A 292 -13.01 5.86 -6.27
N ARG A 293 -13.10 4.55 -6.17
CA ARG A 293 -14.27 3.83 -5.62
C ARG A 293 -14.37 3.92 -4.07
N LEU A 294 -13.26 4.24 -3.40
CA LEU A 294 -13.17 4.36 -1.93
C LEU A 294 -13.38 5.79 -1.40
N LYS A 295 -13.47 6.77 -2.28
CA LYS A 295 -13.77 8.18 -1.95
C LYS A 295 -15.25 8.36 -1.63
#